data_26a0213dd6627a020aa848facc1951c4
#
_entry.id   26a0213dd6627a020aa848facc1951c4
#
_cell.length_a   1.000
_cell.length_b   1.000
_cell.length_c   1.000
_cell.angle_alpha   90.00
_cell.angle_beta   90.00
_cell.angle_gamma   90.00
#
_symmetry.space_group_name_H-M   'P 1'
#
loop_
_entity.id
_entity.type
_entity.pdbx_description
1 polymer ?
#
loop_
_entity_poly.entity_id
_entity_poly.type
_entity_poly.pdbx_seq_one_letter_code
_entity_poly.pdbx_strand_id
1 'polypeptide(L)'
;MNKNTKKIRDLAAYVCDRLDGKVLIHRYDAYSTNSVYLKFDYGVANSLRIADHAGKKHLAYRFNIILNLTEPKNDLSGRFPRNYYPPDMVDQVIEDILAGVEAKCARYRDYEKTVEDAKAKITHERGFWQQARQVKRKRG
;
A
#
# COMPACT_ATOMS: atom_id res chain seq x y z
N MET A 1 7.74 -19.80 -21.84
CA MET A 1 7.87 -18.60 -20.99
C MET A 1 9.35 -18.30 -20.83
N ASN A 2 9.76 -17.06 -21.01
CA ASN A 2 11.17 -16.77 -20.88
C ASN A 2 11.58 -16.72 -19.40
N LYS A 3 12.89 -16.75 -19.17
CA LYS A 3 13.47 -16.85 -17.85
C LYS A 3 13.09 -15.67 -16.94
N ASN A 4 13.08 -14.46 -17.50
CA ASN A 4 12.73 -13.26 -16.74
C ASN A 4 11.28 -13.26 -16.36
N THR A 5 10.40 -13.66 -17.26
CA THR A 5 8.96 -13.73 -16.98
C THR A 5 8.68 -14.69 -15.82
N LYS A 6 9.32 -15.86 -15.84
CA LYS A 6 9.17 -16.83 -14.76
C LYS A 6 9.65 -16.25 -13.43
N LYS A 7 10.81 -15.61 -13.42
CA LYS A 7 11.36 -15.02 -12.20
C LYS A 7 10.48 -13.92 -11.64
N ILE A 8 9.96 -13.07 -12.51
CA ILE A 8 9.03 -11.99 -12.11
C ILE A 8 7.77 -12.56 -11.48
N ARG A 9 7.20 -13.57 -12.11
CA ARG A 9 5.97 -14.21 -11.58
C ARG A 9 6.23 -14.97 -10.28
N ASP A 10 7.37 -15.60 -10.15
CA ASP A 10 7.75 -16.27 -8.91
C ASP A 10 7.91 -15.28 -7.75
N LEU A 11 8.54 -14.13 -8.02
CA LEU A 11 8.67 -13.07 -7.03
C LEU A 11 7.30 -12.52 -6.62
N ALA A 12 6.41 -12.29 -7.60
CA ALA A 12 5.06 -11.81 -7.31
C ALA A 12 4.29 -12.78 -6.43
N ALA A 13 4.36 -14.08 -6.74
CA ALA A 13 3.70 -15.11 -5.95
C ALA A 13 4.27 -15.16 -4.54
N TYR A 14 5.57 -15.06 -4.38
CA TYR A 14 6.22 -15.05 -3.08
C TYR A 14 5.75 -13.87 -2.23
N VAL A 15 5.71 -12.67 -2.81
CA VAL A 15 5.24 -11.48 -2.11
C VAL A 15 3.77 -11.63 -1.69
N CYS A 16 2.92 -12.10 -2.60
CA CYS A 16 1.52 -12.32 -2.30
C CYS A 16 1.34 -13.32 -1.15
N ASP A 17 2.09 -14.41 -1.15
CA ASP A 17 2.02 -15.41 -0.10
C ASP A 17 2.45 -14.83 1.26
N ARG A 18 3.53 -14.06 1.28
CA ARG A 18 4.06 -13.48 2.51
C ARG A 18 3.13 -12.40 3.08
N LEU A 19 2.38 -11.72 2.24
CA LEU A 19 1.47 -10.65 2.66
C LEU A 19 0.03 -11.12 2.83
N ASP A 20 -0.26 -12.38 2.56
CA ASP A 20 -1.61 -12.92 2.69
C ASP A 20 -2.14 -12.72 4.11
N GLY A 21 -3.37 -12.21 4.20
CA GLY A 21 -4.00 -11.91 5.48
C GLY A 21 -3.50 -10.64 6.16
N LYS A 22 -2.51 -9.95 5.61
CA LYS A 22 -1.92 -8.73 6.20
C LYS A 22 -2.29 -7.46 5.46
N VAL A 23 -2.53 -7.56 4.16
CA VAL A 23 -2.96 -6.45 3.32
C VAL A 23 -3.73 -7.02 2.14
N LEU A 24 -4.74 -6.28 1.68
CA LEU A 24 -5.48 -6.68 0.48
C LEU A 24 -4.65 -6.31 -0.75
N ILE A 25 -4.48 -7.27 -1.66
CA ILE A 25 -3.64 -7.12 -2.84
C ILE A 25 -4.49 -7.35 -4.08
N HIS A 26 -4.37 -6.44 -5.06
CA HIS A 26 -4.90 -6.63 -6.40
C HIS A 26 -3.73 -6.79 -7.35
N ARG A 27 -3.66 -7.94 -8.01
CA ARG A 27 -2.56 -8.26 -8.94
C ARG A 27 -2.98 -7.99 -10.37
N TYR A 28 -2.10 -7.34 -11.12
CA TYR A 28 -2.28 -7.08 -12.55
C TYR A 28 -1.02 -7.48 -13.30
N ASP A 29 -1.17 -8.31 -14.32
CA ASP A 29 -0.07 -8.70 -15.20
C ASP A 29 -0.18 -7.86 -16.47
N ALA A 30 0.93 -7.25 -16.89
CA ALA A 30 0.94 -6.39 -18.08
C ALA A 30 0.72 -7.21 -19.34
N TYR A 31 0.05 -6.59 -20.32
CA TYR A 31 -0.22 -7.26 -21.59
C TYR A 31 1.01 -7.26 -22.52
N SER A 32 1.68 -6.13 -22.63
CA SER A 32 2.75 -5.93 -23.62
C SER A 32 4.14 -6.19 -23.06
N THR A 33 4.26 -6.39 -21.77
CA THR A 33 5.54 -6.67 -21.10
C THR A 33 5.36 -7.80 -20.12
N ASN A 34 6.45 -8.20 -19.47
CA ASN A 34 6.38 -9.22 -18.43
C ASN A 34 6.22 -8.64 -17.02
N SER A 35 5.97 -7.35 -16.92
CA SER A 35 5.82 -6.68 -15.62
C SER A 35 4.58 -7.17 -14.88
N VAL A 36 4.70 -7.27 -13.55
CA VAL A 36 3.58 -7.57 -12.66
C VAL A 36 3.41 -6.41 -11.69
N TYR A 37 2.17 -6.03 -11.46
CA TYR A 37 1.81 -4.93 -10.57
C TYR A 37 0.98 -5.46 -9.41
N LEU A 38 1.37 -5.13 -8.19
CA LEU A 38 0.60 -5.46 -6.99
C LEU A 38 0.15 -4.15 -6.36
N LYS A 39 -1.15 -3.92 -6.41
CA LYS A 39 -1.75 -2.73 -5.83
C LYS A 39 -2.25 -3.06 -4.43
N PHE A 40 -1.83 -2.28 -3.44
CA PHE A 40 -2.19 -2.50 -2.05
C PHE A 40 -3.29 -1.54 -1.60
N ASP A 41 -4.11 -2.01 -0.68
CA ASP A 41 -5.28 -1.28 -0.23
C ASP A 41 -4.97 -0.39 0.98
N TYR A 42 -3.88 0.38 0.92
CA TYR A 42 -3.56 1.33 1.98
C TYR A 42 -3.00 2.67 1.46
N GLY A 43 -3.31 3.01 0.22
CA GLY A 43 -2.96 4.31 -0.37
C GLY A 43 -2.73 4.20 -1.87
N VAL A 44 -3.09 5.25 -2.61
CA VAL A 44 -3.07 5.23 -4.09
C VAL A 44 -1.67 5.01 -4.67
N ALA A 45 -0.63 5.52 -4.00
CA ALA A 45 0.74 5.37 -4.49
C ALA A 45 1.43 4.11 -3.95
N ASN A 46 0.77 3.37 -3.05
CA ASN A 46 1.37 2.20 -2.43
C ASN A 46 1.12 0.97 -3.30
N SER A 47 2.04 0.73 -4.20
CA SER A 47 2.01 -0.41 -5.11
C SER A 47 3.42 -0.91 -5.35
N LEU A 48 3.53 -2.16 -5.75
CA LEU A 48 4.79 -2.80 -6.11
C LEU A 48 4.75 -3.16 -7.59
N ARG A 49 5.78 -2.76 -8.30
CA ARG A 49 6.00 -3.20 -9.68
C ARG A 49 7.21 -4.11 -9.71
N ILE A 50 7.09 -5.28 -10.34
CA ILE A 50 8.20 -6.21 -10.53
C ILE A 50 8.42 -6.34 -12.04
N ALA A 51 9.63 -6.03 -12.49
CA ALA A 51 9.94 -5.99 -13.91
C ALA A 51 11.41 -6.24 -14.17
N ASP A 52 11.78 -6.40 -15.45
CA ASP A 52 13.17 -6.50 -15.88
C ASP A 52 13.69 -5.20 -16.50
N HIS A 53 12.92 -4.12 -16.39
CA HIS A 53 13.31 -2.81 -16.89
C HIS A 53 12.68 -1.71 -16.02
N ALA A 54 13.26 -0.51 -16.06
CA ALA A 54 12.72 0.63 -15.33
C ALA A 54 11.40 1.08 -15.96
N GLY A 55 10.44 1.46 -15.12
CA GLY A 55 9.15 1.96 -15.56
C GLY A 55 9.19 3.44 -15.93
N LYS A 56 8.08 3.95 -16.44
CA LYS A 56 7.93 5.35 -16.77
C LYS A 56 7.91 6.20 -15.51
N LYS A 57 8.61 7.33 -15.52
CA LYS A 57 8.76 8.17 -14.33
C LYS A 57 7.45 8.77 -13.80
N HIS A 58 6.47 8.94 -14.66
CA HIS A 58 5.20 9.51 -14.23
C HIS A 58 4.29 8.51 -13.51
N LEU A 59 4.65 7.24 -13.50
CA LEU A 59 3.88 6.22 -12.80
C LEU A 59 4.37 6.13 -11.35
N ALA A 60 3.43 6.27 -10.43
CA ALA A 60 3.75 6.38 -9.01
C ALA A 60 3.72 5.00 -8.33
N TYR A 61 4.71 4.19 -8.60
CA TYR A 61 4.91 2.93 -7.88
C TYR A 61 5.93 3.17 -6.78
N ARG A 62 5.47 3.09 -5.54
CA ARG A 62 6.35 3.34 -4.40
C ARG A 62 7.45 2.30 -4.29
N PHE A 63 7.13 1.05 -4.59
CA PHE A 63 8.06 -0.07 -4.49
C PHE A 63 8.29 -0.66 -5.88
N ASN A 64 9.55 -0.90 -6.23
CA ASN A 64 9.92 -1.44 -7.54
C ASN A 64 11.03 -2.48 -7.36
N ILE A 65 10.79 -3.70 -7.84
CA ILE A 65 11.83 -4.72 -7.94
C ILE A 65 12.21 -4.82 -9.41
N ILE A 66 13.48 -4.56 -9.72
CA ILE A 66 14.00 -4.60 -11.08
C ILE A 66 15.04 -5.69 -11.15
N LEU A 67 14.85 -6.67 -12.04
CA LEU A 67 15.67 -7.89 -12.07
C LEU A 67 17.15 -7.65 -12.27
N ASN A 68 17.52 -6.65 -13.06
CA ASN A 68 18.93 -6.37 -13.36
C ASN A 68 19.53 -5.28 -12.47
N LEU A 69 18.81 -4.84 -11.47
CA LEU A 69 19.34 -3.87 -10.53
C LEU A 69 20.26 -4.57 -9.54
N THR A 70 21.40 -3.98 -9.27
CA THR A 70 22.40 -4.56 -8.36
C THR A 70 22.41 -3.89 -6.99
N GLU A 71 21.98 -2.63 -6.92
CA GLU A 71 21.94 -1.87 -5.67
C GLU A 71 20.61 -1.14 -5.54
N PRO A 72 20.09 -1.00 -4.32
CA PRO A 72 18.87 -0.25 -4.12
C PRO A 72 19.08 1.24 -4.40
N LYS A 73 18.04 1.92 -4.82
CA LYS A 73 18.08 3.37 -5.02
C LYS A 73 16.72 3.98 -4.73
N ASN A 74 16.74 5.24 -4.30
CA ASN A 74 15.54 6.00 -4.01
C ASN A 74 15.43 7.17 -4.99
N ASP A 75 14.22 7.44 -5.43
CA ASP A 75 13.95 8.58 -6.31
C ASP A 75 12.90 9.46 -5.63
N LEU A 76 13.33 10.62 -5.17
CA LEU A 76 12.47 11.58 -4.48
C LEU A 76 12.07 12.74 -5.38
N SER A 77 12.37 12.67 -6.68
CA SER A 77 12.14 13.77 -7.61
C SER A 77 10.69 14.00 -7.98
N GLY A 78 9.82 13.03 -7.73
CA GLY A 78 8.41 13.13 -8.05
C GLY A 78 7.56 13.53 -6.85
N ARG A 79 6.25 13.55 -7.06
CA ARG A 79 5.27 13.83 -6.01
C ARG A 79 5.31 12.79 -4.88
N PHE A 80 5.60 11.55 -5.23
CA PHE A 80 5.69 10.44 -4.29
C PHE A 80 7.06 9.80 -4.36
N PRO A 81 7.62 9.33 -3.24
CA PRO A 81 8.90 8.64 -3.26
C PRO A 81 8.77 7.31 -4.00
N ARG A 82 9.80 6.95 -4.74
CA ARG A 82 9.91 5.68 -5.45
C ARG A 82 11.18 4.97 -5.01
N ASN A 83 11.02 3.78 -4.53
CA ASN A 83 12.12 2.97 -4.04
C ASN A 83 12.34 1.80 -5.00
N TYR A 84 13.57 1.59 -5.41
CA TYR A 84 13.98 0.53 -6.33
C TYR A 84 14.86 -0.46 -5.61
N TYR A 85 14.61 -1.74 -5.79
CA TYR A 85 15.28 -2.80 -5.07
C TYR A 85 15.78 -3.87 -6.05
N PRO A 86 16.99 -4.45 -5.81
CA PRO A 86 17.38 -5.68 -6.48
C PRO A 86 16.44 -6.83 -6.08
N PRO A 87 16.33 -7.88 -6.90
CA PRO A 87 15.42 -8.99 -6.60
C PRO A 87 15.80 -9.77 -5.35
N ASP A 88 17.06 -9.79 -4.95
CA ASP A 88 17.50 -10.46 -3.73
C ASP A 88 17.08 -9.72 -2.46
N MET A 89 16.55 -8.49 -2.58
CA MET A 89 16.04 -7.72 -1.46
C MET A 89 14.51 -7.83 -1.33
N VAL A 90 13.90 -8.86 -1.89
CA VAL A 90 12.43 -9.03 -1.85
C VAL A 90 11.89 -9.07 -0.41
N ASP A 91 12.62 -9.65 0.52
CA ASP A 91 12.18 -9.68 1.91
C ASP A 91 12.20 -8.30 2.55
N GLN A 92 13.18 -7.46 2.20
CA GLN A 92 13.20 -6.09 2.65
C GLN A 92 12.00 -5.29 2.09
N VAL A 93 11.65 -5.53 0.83
CA VAL A 93 10.46 -4.91 0.23
C VAL A 93 9.21 -5.28 1.02
N ILE A 94 9.08 -6.56 1.37
CA ILE A 94 7.94 -7.04 2.16
C ILE A 94 7.91 -6.33 3.53
N GLU A 95 9.05 -6.22 4.20
CA GLU A 95 9.12 -5.52 5.48
C GLU A 95 8.73 -4.05 5.35
N ASP A 96 9.18 -3.38 4.29
CA ASP A 96 8.84 -1.97 4.05
C ASP A 96 7.35 -1.79 3.76
N ILE A 97 6.75 -2.73 3.02
CA ILE A 97 5.30 -2.73 2.78
C ILE A 97 4.55 -2.90 4.10
N LEU A 98 4.95 -3.87 4.91
CA LEU A 98 4.31 -4.12 6.21
C LEU A 98 4.45 -2.92 7.15
N ALA A 99 5.59 -2.24 7.14
CA ALA A 99 5.78 -1.03 7.92
C ALA A 99 4.82 0.07 7.47
N GLY A 100 4.59 0.20 6.18
CA GLY A 100 3.62 1.15 5.63
C GLY A 100 2.19 0.83 6.03
N VAL A 101 1.82 -0.44 6.01
CA VAL A 101 0.51 -0.90 6.46
C VAL A 101 0.32 -0.57 7.95
N GLU A 102 1.31 -0.89 8.78
CA GLU A 102 1.23 -0.63 10.22
C GLU A 102 1.15 0.86 10.52
N ALA A 103 1.91 1.69 9.81
CA ALA A 103 1.86 3.14 9.98
C ALA A 103 0.49 3.69 9.65
N LYS A 104 -0.15 3.18 8.60
CA LYS A 104 -1.51 3.61 8.25
C LYS A 104 -2.52 3.17 9.28
N CYS A 105 -2.42 1.93 9.77
CA CYS A 105 -3.31 1.44 10.81
C CYS A 105 -3.18 2.27 12.10
N ALA A 106 -1.97 2.63 12.48
CA ALA A 106 -1.73 3.48 13.64
C ALA A 106 -2.40 4.85 13.49
N ARG A 107 -2.24 5.48 12.32
CA ARG A 107 -2.91 6.77 12.06
C ARG A 107 -4.43 6.64 12.12
N TYR A 108 -4.97 5.53 11.65
CA TYR A 108 -6.40 5.30 11.66
C TYR A 108 -6.92 5.14 13.09
N ARG A 109 -6.21 4.41 13.93
CA ARG A 109 -6.56 4.27 15.35
C ARG A 109 -6.54 5.62 16.07
N ASP A 110 -5.52 6.44 15.82
CA ASP A 110 -5.42 7.77 16.41
C ASP A 110 -6.58 8.66 15.97
N TYR A 111 -6.95 8.61 14.70
CA TYR A 111 -8.09 9.34 14.17
C TYR A 111 -9.38 8.91 14.83
N GLU A 112 -9.63 7.61 14.95
CA GLU A 112 -10.83 7.09 15.61
C GLU A 112 -10.91 7.56 17.06
N LYS A 113 -9.81 7.52 17.76
CA LYS A 113 -9.76 8.00 19.15
C LYS A 113 -10.11 9.48 19.22
N THR A 114 -9.56 10.29 18.33
CA THR A 114 -9.87 11.72 18.27
C THR A 114 -11.36 11.96 18.04
N VAL A 115 -11.97 11.21 17.13
CA VAL A 115 -13.39 11.30 16.84
C VAL A 115 -14.22 10.89 18.06
N GLU A 116 -13.88 9.81 18.72
CA GLU A 116 -14.58 9.36 19.92
C GLU A 116 -14.48 10.37 21.07
N ASP A 117 -13.31 10.95 21.29
CA ASP A 117 -13.12 11.98 22.31
C ASP A 117 -13.96 13.21 22.00
N ALA A 118 -14.03 13.62 20.74
CA ALA A 118 -14.86 14.75 20.33
C ALA A 118 -16.35 14.47 20.55
N LYS A 119 -16.80 13.26 20.22
CA LYS A 119 -18.19 12.85 20.46
C LYS A 119 -18.53 12.83 21.93
N ALA A 120 -17.66 12.30 22.76
CA ALA A 120 -17.86 12.26 24.20
C ALA A 120 -18.01 13.67 24.76
N LYS A 121 -17.18 14.59 24.32
CA LYS A 121 -17.25 16.00 24.74
C LYS A 121 -18.58 16.63 24.35
N ILE A 122 -19.01 16.43 23.12
CA ILE A 122 -20.29 16.97 22.65
C ILE A 122 -21.46 16.41 23.45
N THR A 123 -21.45 15.12 23.71
CA THR A 123 -22.51 14.48 24.50
C THR A 123 -22.57 15.06 25.90
N HIS A 124 -21.43 15.27 26.53
CA HIS A 124 -21.35 15.83 27.88
C HIS A 124 -21.88 17.27 27.92
N GLU A 125 -21.53 18.09 26.96
CA GLU A 125 -21.87 19.51 26.96
C GLU A 125 -23.26 19.80 26.42
N ARG A 126 -23.79 18.94 25.55
CA ARG A 126 -25.05 19.21 24.83
C ARG A 126 -25.91 17.98 24.67
N GLY A 127 -26.25 17.38 25.80
CA GLY A 127 -26.98 16.12 25.80
C GLY A 127 -28.27 16.13 25.03
N PHE A 128 -29.07 17.20 25.12
CA PHE A 128 -30.35 17.25 24.43
C PHE A 128 -30.19 17.34 22.90
N TRP A 129 -29.15 18.00 22.41
CA TRP A 129 -28.84 18.04 20.99
C TRP A 129 -28.44 16.66 20.46
N GLN A 130 -27.71 15.95 21.26
CA GLN A 130 -27.31 14.60 20.95
C GLN A 130 -28.49 13.69 20.71
N GLN A 131 -29.50 13.78 21.60
CA GLN A 131 -30.72 12.99 21.48
C GLN A 131 -31.50 13.32 20.21
N ALA A 132 -31.65 14.58 19.91
CA ALA A 132 -32.36 15.01 18.70
C ALA A 132 -31.70 14.49 17.43
N ARG A 133 -30.38 14.50 17.38
CA ARG A 133 -29.66 14.03 16.22
C ARG A 133 -29.75 12.53 16.05
N GLN A 134 -29.72 11.80 17.13
CA GLN A 134 -29.82 10.36 17.08
C GLN A 134 -31.09 9.90 16.40
N VAL A 135 -32.21 10.55 16.70
CA VAL A 135 -33.46 10.21 16.05
C VAL A 135 -33.38 10.34 14.55
N LYS A 136 -32.77 11.40 14.05
CA LYS A 136 -32.60 11.62 12.62
C LYS A 136 -31.64 10.64 11.98
N ARG A 137 -30.61 10.23 12.68
CA ARG A 137 -29.59 9.36 12.11
C ARG A 137 -30.01 7.91 11.98
N LYS A 138 -31.02 7.51 12.73
CA LYS A 138 -31.45 6.13 12.71
C LYS A 138 -32.11 5.71 11.42
N ARG A 139 -32.42 6.63 10.56
CA ARG A 139 -32.94 6.24 9.27
C ARG A 139 -31.85 5.74 8.36
N GLY A 140 -30.79 5.51 8.73
CA GLY A 140 -29.67 4.86 8.13
C GLY A 140 -29.71 4.40 6.80
#